data_23f83176ca2c05adeda9471ba435b3e8
#
_entry.id   23f83176ca2c05adeda9471ba435b3e8
#
_cell.length_a   1.000
_cell.length_b   1.000
_cell.length_c   1.000
_cell.angle_alpha   90.00
_cell.angle_beta   90.00
_cell.angle_gamma   90.00
#
_symmetry.space_group_name_H-M   'P 1'
#
loop_
_entity.id
_entity.type
_entity.pdbx_description
1 polymer ?
#
loop_
_entity_poly.entity_id
_entity_poly.type
_entity_poly.pdbx_seq_one_letter_code
_entity_poly.pdbx_strand_id
1 'polypeptide(L)'
;MRNRSQSTPDVTSRLSKALTLAAMSLGFCVVQLDVTIVNTALDSIGRSIGGGIAVLQWVVSAYTIMFAAIILTAGALGDRIGAKKVFIAGFGIFTFASLVCALAPSIGMLIAARALQGIGAAILVPNSLALLNRAYPNEKERSRAIGFWAAGASVALTFGPLAGGALIAIAGWRSIFLVNLPIGLTGLWLTSRYAVDTPRRLSRDLDLPGQVIAVATLGSLAGAIIGGGALGWTNHWILGGLIASVVLLVLLILREHYARDPMLPLSLFRHRLFSVTTLIGFLVNVAFYGLIFIFSLYFQRVNGLSAIATGMAFFPMMLAVLATNLFAAWVAERIGVLPAICIGSAIAGIGCLALLPVERGANYFLMCAQLIALGGGMGLLVPPLTSALLGSVEKSRSGIASGILNSMRQTGSVVGVALFGSLVAQPVTFISGMKQSLCISAALFLLASALAGSRRSRLHDK
;
A
#
# COMPACT_ATOMS: atom_id res chain seq x y z
N MET A 1 2.32 49.65 -35.58
CA MET A 1 1.69 48.78 -34.57
C MET A 1 2.58 47.59 -34.30
N ARG A 2 3.35 47.60 -33.21
CA ARG A 2 4.26 46.51 -32.83
C ARG A 2 3.48 45.41 -32.09
N ASN A 3 3.37 44.27 -32.71
CA ASN A 3 2.84 43.05 -32.11
C ASN A 3 3.75 42.63 -30.95
N ARG A 4 3.35 42.91 -29.70
CA ARG A 4 3.95 42.30 -28.51
C ARG A 4 3.41 40.88 -28.43
N SER A 5 4.19 39.95 -28.97
CA SER A 5 4.03 38.54 -28.61
C SER A 5 4.21 38.41 -27.11
N GLN A 6 3.13 38.12 -26.42
CA GLN A 6 3.16 37.68 -25.01
C GLN A 6 3.96 36.39 -24.98
N SER A 7 5.24 36.49 -24.66
CA SER A 7 6.06 35.36 -24.24
C SER A 7 5.49 34.90 -22.90
N THR A 8 4.72 33.82 -22.91
CA THR A 8 4.41 33.01 -21.71
C THR A 8 5.73 32.73 -20.99
N PRO A 9 5.83 32.94 -19.68
CA PRO A 9 7.02 32.60 -18.92
C PRO A 9 7.12 31.07 -18.79
N ASP A 10 7.72 30.46 -19.80
CA ASP A 10 8.15 29.08 -19.74
C ASP A 10 9.62 29.08 -19.37
N VAL A 11 9.94 28.88 -18.12
CA VAL A 11 11.24 28.30 -17.71
C VAL A 11 11.17 28.01 -16.19
N THR A 12 10.48 26.96 -15.81
CA THR A 12 10.96 26.23 -14.65
C THR A 12 12.33 25.69 -15.05
N SER A 13 13.39 26.22 -14.45
CA SER A 13 14.77 25.80 -14.72
C SER A 13 14.88 24.28 -14.58
N ARG A 14 15.82 23.62 -15.28
CA ARG A 14 16.07 22.17 -15.12
C ARG A 14 16.22 21.77 -13.65
N LEU A 15 16.83 22.65 -12.85
CA LEU A 15 16.97 22.48 -11.41
C LEU A 15 15.61 22.47 -10.70
N SER A 16 14.70 23.39 -11.04
CA SER A 16 13.35 23.43 -10.42
C SER A 16 12.54 22.17 -10.73
N LYS A 17 12.62 21.65 -11.96
CA LYS A 17 11.99 20.37 -12.34
C LYS A 17 12.58 19.21 -11.53
N ALA A 18 13.90 19.12 -11.41
CA ALA A 18 14.59 18.07 -10.66
C ALA A 18 14.25 18.13 -9.15
N LEU A 19 14.21 19.31 -8.54
CA LEU A 19 13.85 19.49 -7.15
C LEU A 19 12.35 19.20 -6.87
N THR A 20 11.48 19.50 -7.85
CA THR A 20 10.08 19.08 -7.80
C THR A 20 9.98 17.56 -7.84
N LEU A 21 10.71 16.88 -8.74
CA LEU A 21 10.75 15.41 -8.76
C LEU A 21 11.26 14.84 -7.44
N ALA A 22 12.32 15.39 -6.87
CA ALA A 22 12.84 14.97 -5.56
C ALA A 22 11.78 15.10 -4.46
N ALA A 23 11.06 16.23 -4.40
CA ALA A 23 9.99 16.43 -3.42
C ALA A 23 8.85 15.42 -3.58
N MET A 24 8.40 15.16 -4.81
CA MET A 24 7.34 14.18 -5.10
C MET A 24 7.80 12.76 -4.77
N SER A 25 9.05 12.44 -5.09
CA SER A 25 9.65 11.14 -4.76
C SER A 25 9.78 10.95 -3.25
N LEU A 26 10.22 11.96 -2.49
CA LEU A 26 10.26 11.90 -1.03
C LEU A 26 8.88 11.61 -0.43
N GLY A 27 7.81 12.23 -0.99
CA GLY A 27 6.44 11.98 -0.53
C GLY A 27 5.99 10.54 -0.72
N PHE A 28 6.35 9.90 -1.85
CA PHE A 28 6.00 8.51 -2.07
C PHE A 28 6.95 7.54 -1.36
N CYS A 29 8.23 7.89 -1.28
CA CYS A 29 9.22 7.11 -0.53
C CYS A 29 8.86 7.01 0.96
N VAL A 30 8.47 8.12 1.61
CA VAL A 30 8.13 8.10 3.03
C VAL A 30 6.88 7.26 3.31
N VAL A 31 5.90 7.28 2.41
CA VAL A 31 4.69 6.43 2.50
C VAL A 31 5.06 4.95 2.39
N GLN A 32 5.91 4.58 1.43
CA GLN A 32 6.31 3.19 1.20
C GLN A 32 7.26 2.67 2.29
N LEU A 33 8.15 3.53 2.78
CA LEU A 33 9.02 3.23 3.91
C LEU A 33 8.19 2.92 5.16
N ASP A 34 7.22 3.79 5.48
CA ASP A 34 6.37 3.66 6.66
C ASP A 34 5.55 2.35 6.68
N VAL A 35 5.05 1.92 5.53
CA VAL A 35 4.29 0.67 5.40
C VAL A 35 5.12 -0.55 5.81
N THR A 36 6.42 -0.56 5.58
CA THR A 36 7.28 -1.74 5.84
C THR A 36 8.10 -1.61 7.11
N ILE A 37 8.55 -0.40 7.46
CA ILE A 37 9.41 -0.16 8.63
C ILE A 37 8.70 -0.49 9.95
N VAL A 38 7.39 -0.23 10.04
CA VAL A 38 6.58 -0.46 11.24
C VAL A 38 6.48 -1.96 11.57
N ASN A 39 6.48 -2.84 10.56
CA ASN A 39 6.39 -4.28 10.80
C ASN A 39 7.57 -4.80 11.62
N THR A 40 8.79 -4.29 11.43
CA THR A 40 9.96 -4.69 12.23
C THR A 40 9.92 -4.17 13.66
N ALA A 41 9.09 -3.15 13.94
CA ALA A 41 8.96 -2.55 15.27
C ALA A 41 7.86 -3.18 16.14
N LEU A 42 6.99 -4.03 15.57
CA LEU A 42 5.78 -4.52 16.26
C LEU A 42 6.09 -5.18 17.61
N ASP A 43 7.08 -6.04 17.67
CA ASP A 43 7.45 -6.70 18.93
C ASP A 43 8.03 -5.71 19.95
N SER A 44 8.90 -4.80 19.50
CA SER A 44 9.47 -3.74 20.36
C SER A 44 8.39 -2.79 20.89
N ILE A 45 7.40 -2.44 20.10
CA ILE A 45 6.21 -1.67 20.50
C ILE A 45 5.43 -2.43 21.56
N GLY A 46 5.11 -3.70 21.30
CA GLY A 46 4.35 -4.54 22.22
C GLY A 46 5.04 -4.73 23.57
N ARG A 47 6.37 -4.87 23.61
CA ARG A 47 7.16 -4.95 24.86
C ARG A 47 7.23 -3.62 25.61
N SER A 48 7.23 -2.50 24.89
CA SER A 48 7.43 -1.17 25.49
C SER A 48 6.15 -0.56 26.06
N ILE A 49 5.06 -0.58 25.30
CA ILE A 49 3.80 0.10 25.68
C ILE A 49 2.61 -0.86 25.81
N GLY A 50 2.90 -2.17 25.77
CA GLY A 50 1.91 -3.23 25.95
C GLY A 50 1.15 -3.57 24.68
N GLY A 51 0.35 -4.63 24.76
CA GLY A 51 -0.53 -5.08 23.69
C GLY A 51 -0.21 -6.46 23.15
N GLY A 52 -1.24 -7.28 23.02
CA GLY A 52 -1.18 -8.56 22.32
C GLY A 52 -1.18 -8.38 20.81
N ILE A 53 -1.13 -9.49 20.08
CA ILE A 53 -1.09 -9.48 18.60
C ILE A 53 -2.27 -8.70 18.02
N ALA A 54 -3.49 -8.85 18.58
CA ALA A 54 -4.68 -8.12 18.14
C ALA A 54 -4.51 -6.60 18.20
N VAL A 55 -3.85 -6.08 19.21
CA VAL A 55 -3.62 -4.64 19.36
C VAL A 55 -2.53 -4.18 18.40
N LEU A 56 -1.49 -4.98 18.16
CA LEU A 56 -0.44 -4.69 17.19
C LEU A 56 -0.96 -4.68 15.74
N GLN A 57 -1.97 -5.51 15.44
CA GLN A 57 -2.68 -5.44 14.15
C GLN A 57 -3.32 -4.07 13.93
N TRP A 58 -3.88 -3.45 14.99
CA TRP A 58 -4.46 -2.12 14.89
C TRP A 58 -3.43 -1.03 14.58
N VAL A 59 -2.18 -1.15 15.07
CA VAL A 59 -1.09 -0.21 14.74
C VAL A 59 -0.83 -0.17 13.23
N VAL A 60 -0.92 -1.32 12.55
CA VAL A 60 -0.77 -1.41 11.09
C VAL A 60 -2.07 -1.05 10.38
N SER A 61 -3.21 -1.62 10.83
CA SER A 61 -4.49 -1.51 10.14
C SER A 61 -5.07 -0.10 10.19
N ALA A 62 -4.91 0.65 11.29
CA ALA A 62 -5.45 2.00 11.41
C ALA A 62 -4.90 2.94 10.31
N TYR A 63 -3.59 2.88 10.05
CA TYR A 63 -2.96 3.59 8.93
C TYR A 63 -3.53 3.15 7.58
N THR A 64 -3.59 1.84 7.37
CA THR A 64 -3.95 1.27 6.08
C THR A 64 -5.43 1.48 5.75
N ILE A 65 -6.33 1.43 6.74
CA ILE A 65 -7.77 1.72 6.61
C ILE A 65 -7.97 3.17 6.14
N MET A 66 -7.34 4.13 6.83
CA MET A 66 -7.46 5.54 6.47
C MET A 66 -6.84 5.81 5.10
N PHE A 67 -5.71 5.18 4.80
CA PHE A 67 -5.09 5.28 3.49
C PHE A 67 -6.00 4.70 2.39
N ALA A 68 -6.54 3.49 2.57
CA ALA A 68 -7.42 2.84 1.59
C ALA A 68 -8.69 3.64 1.28
N ALA A 69 -9.31 4.16 2.33
CA ALA A 69 -10.54 4.91 2.20
C ALA A 69 -10.32 6.28 1.55
N ILE A 70 -9.32 7.05 2.00
CA ILE A 70 -9.17 8.47 1.64
C ILE A 70 -8.47 8.66 0.29
N ILE A 71 -7.68 7.70 -0.20
CA ILE A 71 -6.91 7.85 -1.45
C ILE A 71 -7.78 8.18 -2.65
N LEU A 72 -9.02 7.68 -2.70
CA LEU A 72 -9.97 7.94 -3.78
C LEU A 72 -10.40 9.42 -3.84
N THR A 73 -10.63 10.02 -2.68
CA THR A 73 -11.07 11.41 -2.56
C THR A 73 -9.88 12.39 -2.61
N ALA A 74 -8.69 11.95 -2.21
CA ALA A 74 -7.49 12.79 -2.13
C ALA A 74 -7.08 13.37 -3.49
N GLY A 75 -7.27 12.61 -4.58
CA GLY A 75 -7.06 13.10 -5.95
C GLY A 75 -8.06 14.19 -6.33
N ALA A 76 -9.34 13.98 -6.06
CA ALA A 76 -10.40 14.97 -6.31
C ALA A 76 -10.19 16.27 -5.49
N LEU A 77 -9.69 16.14 -4.27
CA LEU A 77 -9.35 17.30 -3.44
C LEU A 77 -8.22 18.12 -4.09
N GLY A 78 -7.20 17.46 -4.65
CA GLY A 78 -6.11 18.11 -5.40
C GLY A 78 -6.60 18.84 -6.65
N ASP A 79 -7.54 18.24 -7.39
CA ASP A 79 -8.16 18.86 -8.56
C ASP A 79 -8.97 20.13 -8.17
N ARG A 80 -9.65 20.12 -7.01
CA ARG A 80 -10.52 21.20 -6.58
C ARG A 80 -9.77 22.40 -6.00
N ILE A 81 -8.80 22.20 -5.13
CA ILE A 81 -8.12 23.30 -4.41
C ILE A 81 -6.67 23.52 -4.81
N GLY A 82 -6.14 22.67 -5.70
CA GLY A 82 -4.77 22.69 -6.21
C GLY A 82 -3.90 21.63 -5.56
N ALA A 83 -3.24 20.81 -6.39
CA ALA A 83 -2.47 19.66 -5.92
C ALA A 83 -1.28 20.06 -5.04
N LYS A 84 -0.66 21.24 -5.26
CA LYS A 84 0.44 21.73 -4.43
C LYS A 84 0.01 21.96 -2.99
N LYS A 85 -1.12 22.65 -2.78
CA LYS A 85 -1.64 22.94 -1.44
C LYS A 85 -2.01 21.66 -0.70
N VAL A 86 -2.68 20.76 -1.41
CA VAL A 86 -3.11 19.47 -0.85
C VAL A 86 -1.91 18.60 -0.50
N PHE A 87 -0.89 18.56 -1.34
CA PHE A 87 0.35 17.82 -1.10
C PHE A 87 1.14 18.37 0.11
N ILE A 88 1.24 19.70 0.24
CA ILE A 88 1.83 20.34 1.42
C ILE A 88 1.06 19.98 2.70
N ALA A 89 -0.28 20.04 2.66
CA ALA A 89 -1.12 19.63 3.79
C ALA A 89 -0.91 18.13 4.13
N GLY A 90 -0.83 17.26 3.11
CA GLY A 90 -0.53 15.84 3.28
C GLY A 90 0.81 15.59 3.99
N PHE A 91 1.88 16.28 3.57
CA PHE A 91 3.18 16.20 4.25
C PHE A 91 3.09 16.74 5.69
N GLY A 92 2.40 17.87 5.89
CA GLY A 92 2.21 18.45 7.23
C GLY A 92 1.51 17.46 8.17
N ILE A 93 0.39 16.87 7.73
CA ILE A 93 -0.36 15.87 8.50
C ILE A 93 0.50 14.64 8.77
N PHE A 94 1.18 14.09 7.74
CA PHE A 94 2.01 12.90 7.88
C PHE A 94 3.19 13.12 8.85
N THR A 95 3.89 14.26 8.74
CA THR A 95 5.04 14.61 9.58
C THR A 95 4.60 14.86 11.03
N PHE A 96 3.51 15.61 11.22
CA PHE A 96 2.94 15.85 12.55
C PHE A 96 2.48 14.54 13.20
N ALA A 97 1.75 13.69 12.47
CA ALA A 97 1.31 12.39 12.95
C ALA A 97 2.49 11.48 13.29
N SER A 98 3.58 11.52 12.50
CA SER A 98 4.82 10.79 12.80
C SER A 98 5.45 11.25 14.11
N LEU A 99 5.47 12.55 14.39
CA LEU A 99 5.92 13.07 15.68
C LEU A 99 5.04 12.56 16.84
N VAL A 100 3.71 12.59 16.65
CA VAL A 100 2.77 12.08 17.66
C VAL A 100 2.95 10.57 17.89
N CYS A 101 3.20 9.78 16.82
CA CYS A 101 3.55 8.36 16.94
C CYS A 101 4.82 8.15 17.77
N ALA A 102 5.86 8.94 17.51
CA ALA A 102 7.13 8.84 18.24
C ALA A 102 7.00 9.20 19.72
N LEU A 103 6.12 10.14 20.06
CA LEU A 103 5.87 10.59 21.42
C LEU A 103 4.75 9.82 22.14
N ALA A 104 4.12 8.83 21.49
CA ALA A 104 2.96 8.11 22.05
C ALA A 104 3.32 7.39 23.37
N PRO A 105 2.66 7.72 24.51
CA PRO A 105 2.84 7.07 25.79
C PRO A 105 2.00 5.79 25.92
N SER A 106 1.00 5.61 25.06
CA SER A 106 0.07 4.48 25.09
C SER A 106 -0.21 3.96 23.69
N ILE A 107 -0.60 2.69 23.61
CA ILE A 107 -0.94 2.04 22.35
C ILE A 107 -2.16 2.67 21.68
N GLY A 108 -3.14 3.15 22.44
CA GLY A 108 -4.33 3.83 21.91
C GLY A 108 -3.96 5.14 21.20
N MET A 109 -3.07 5.95 21.79
CA MET A 109 -2.57 7.16 21.15
C MET A 109 -1.75 6.83 19.89
N LEU A 110 -0.95 5.78 19.93
CA LEU A 110 -0.22 5.32 18.75
C LEU A 110 -1.17 4.93 17.61
N ILE A 111 -2.22 4.16 17.88
CA ILE A 111 -3.23 3.76 16.90
C ILE A 111 -3.94 4.99 16.29
N ALA A 112 -4.35 5.95 17.14
CA ALA A 112 -4.99 7.18 16.67
C ALA A 112 -4.04 8.03 15.79
N ALA A 113 -2.77 8.15 16.19
CA ALA A 113 -1.74 8.85 15.41
C ALA A 113 -1.46 8.12 14.08
N ARG A 114 -1.47 6.78 14.07
CA ARG A 114 -1.36 5.98 12.85
C ARG A 114 -2.52 6.22 11.88
N ALA A 115 -3.74 6.33 12.39
CA ALA A 115 -4.90 6.70 11.57
C ALA A 115 -4.70 8.08 10.91
N LEU A 116 -4.26 9.08 11.68
CA LEU A 116 -3.95 10.42 11.16
C LEU A 116 -2.81 10.38 10.12
N GLN A 117 -1.78 9.58 10.35
CA GLN A 117 -0.67 9.39 9.43
C GLN A 117 -1.14 8.75 8.11
N GLY A 118 -2.10 7.81 8.16
CA GLY A 118 -2.74 7.20 6.98
C GLY A 118 -3.49 8.22 6.13
N ILE A 119 -4.14 9.23 6.74
CA ILE A 119 -4.76 10.36 6.02
C ILE A 119 -3.71 11.15 5.24
N GLY A 120 -2.60 11.50 5.89
CA GLY A 120 -1.49 12.21 5.26
C GLY A 120 -0.93 11.43 4.06
N ALA A 121 -0.69 10.13 4.23
CA ALA A 121 -0.20 9.22 3.19
C ALA A 121 -1.15 9.14 1.98
N ALA A 122 -2.46 9.03 2.23
CA ALA A 122 -3.48 8.98 1.18
C ALA A 122 -3.50 10.25 0.31
N ILE A 123 -3.23 11.39 0.92
CA ILE A 123 -3.17 12.69 0.25
C ILE A 123 -1.91 12.82 -0.60
N LEU A 124 -0.77 12.32 -0.12
CA LEU A 124 0.53 12.48 -0.80
C LEU A 124 0.58 11.79 -2.16
N VAL A 125 0.12 10.53 -2.26
CA VAL A 125 0.36 9.70 -3.43
C VAL A 125 -0.28 10.25 -4.72
N PRO A 126 -1.60 10.50 -4.82
CA PRO A 126 -2.21 10.99 -6.05
C PRO A 126 -1.76 12.41 -6.42
N ASN A 127 -1.56 13.27 -5.41
CA ASN A 127 -1.15 14.65 -5.65
C ASN A 127 0.31 14.77 -6.10
N SER A 128 1.19 13.84 -5.69
CA SER A 128 2.56 13.78 -6.22
C SER A 128 2.58 13.54 -7.73
N LEU A 129 1.74 12.61 -8.23
CA LEU A 129 1.62 12.34 -9.67
C LEU A 129 1.02 13.52 -10.43
N ALA A 130 0.02 14.21 -9.86
CA ALA A 130 -0.57 15.40 -10.46
C ALA A 130 0.47 16.52 -10.63
N LEU A 131 1.32 16.74 -9.63
CA LEU A 131 2.41 17.72 -9.66
C LEU A 131 3.52 17.32 -10.64
N LEU A 132 3.87 16.04 -10.74
CA LEU A 132 4.81 15.53 -11.75
C LEU A 132 4.30 15.75 -13.17
N ASN A 133 3.02 15.45 -13.41
CA ASN A 133 2.39 15.69 -14.72
C ASN A 133 2.43 17.17 -15.10
N ARG A 134 2.29 18.08 -14.13
CA ARG A 134 2.39 19.53 -14.33
C ARG A 134 3.83 19.98 -14.60
N ALA A 135 4.80 19.45 -13.85
CA ALA A 135 6.21 19.83 -13.96
C ALA A 135 6.87 19.33 -15.26
N TYR A 136 6.38 18.22 -15.82
CA TYR A 136 6.92 17.55 -17.00
C TYR A 136 5.87 17.45 -18.11
N PRO A 137 5.61 18.53 -18.90
CA PRO A 137 4.62 18.50 -19.98
C PRO A 137 5.01 17.54 -21.12
N ASN A 138 6.31 17.40 -21.41
CA ASN A 138 6.82 16.48 -22.43
C ASN A 138 6.62 15.02 -21.98
N GLU A 139 6.04 14.20 -22.86
CA GLU A 139 5.66 12.82 -22.53
C GLU A 139 6.87 11.93 -22.18
N LYS A 140 8.00 12.07 -22.91
CA LYS A 140 9.21 11.29 -22.62
C LYS A 140 9.85 11.69 -21.29
N GLU A 141 9.95 13.00 -21.00
CA GLU A 141 10.47 13.50 -19.73
C GLU A 141 9.59 13.07 -18.57
N ARG A 142 8.27 13.16 -18.74
CA ARG A 142 7.28 12.75 -17.75
C ARG A 142 7.34 11.26 -17.44
N SER A 143 7.43 10.41 -18.46
CA SER A 143 7.58 8.96 -18.28
C SER A 143 8.83 8.61 -17.48
N ARG A 144 9.96 9.28 -17.77
CA ARG A 144 11.20 9.11 -17.00
C ARG A 144 11.05 9.58 -15.55
N ALA A 145 10.44 10.75 -15.34
CA ALA A 145 10.22 11.29 -14.00
C ALA A 145 9.33 10.38 -13.14
N ILE A 146 8.24 9.85 -13.72
CA ILE A 146 7.38 8.84 -13.05
C ILE A 146 8.17 7.56 -12.79
N GLY A 147 9.04 7.14 -13.69
CA GLY A 147 9.93 6.00 -13.49
C GLY A 147 10.85 6.19 -12.28
N PHE A 148 11.52 7.34 -12.14
CA PHE A 148 12.34 7.66 -10.97
C PHE A 148 11.53 7.74 -9.67
N TRP A 149 10.34 8.35 -9.73
CA TRP A 149 9.41 8.43 -8.60
C TRP A 149 9.01 7.03 -8.10
N ALA A 150 8.66 6.12 -9.01
CA ALA A 150 8.29 4.75 -8.68
C ALA A 150 9.49 3.91 -8.20
N ALA A 151 10.67 4.09 -8.83
CA ALA A 151 11.90 3.41 -8.42
C ALA A 151 12.31 3.81 -7.00
N GLY A 152 12.26 5.10 -6.66
CA GLY A 152 12.54 5.58 -5.31
C GLY A 152 11.62 4.95 -4.26
N ALA A 153 10.33 4.86 -4.56
CA ALA A 153 9.36 4.22 -3.69
C ALA A 153 9.62 2.71 -3.52
N SER A 154 10.02 2.02 -4.60
CA SER A 154 10.38 0.59 -4.53
C SER A 154 11.65 0.36 -3.69
N VAL A 155 12.63 1.25 -3.80
CA VAL A 155 13.83 1.23 -2.94
C VAL A 155 13.43 1.44 -1.48
N ALA A 156 12.60 2.45 -1.19
CA ALA A 156 12.13 2.72 0.18
C ALA A 156 11.37 1.52 0.78
N LEU A 157 10.50 0.88 0.00
CA LEU A 157 9.80 -0.35 0.39
C LEU A 157 10.79 -1.48 0.73
N THR A 158 11.81 -1.66 -0.12
CA THR A 158 12.80 -2.76 0.00
C THR A 158 13.70 -2.59 1.22
N PHE A 159 14.19 -1.38 1.45
CA PHE A 159 15.10 -1.10 2.55
C PHE A 159 14.38 -0.80 3.87
N GLY A 160 13.05 -0.65 3.87
CA GLY A 160 12.26 -0.34 5.05
C GLY A 160 12.52 -1.27 6.24
N PRO A 161 12.40 -2.60 6.09
CA PRO A 161 12.66 -3.52 7.21
C PRO A 161 14.09 -3.46 7.74
N LEU A 162 15.08 -3.30 6.85
CA LEU A 162 16.49 -3.19 7.24
C LEU A 162 16.77 -1.87 7.97
N ALA A 163 16.28 -0.76 7.42
CA ALA A 163 16.40 0.56 8.06
C ALA A 163 15.68 0.58 9.41
N GLY A 164 14.49 -0.03 9.49
CA GLY A 164 13.73 -0.17 10.73
C GLY A 164 14.49 -0.96 11.78
N GLY A 165 15.04 -2.10 11.40
CA GLY A 165 15.88 -2.91 12.29
C GLY A 165 17.08 -2.15 12.84
N ALA A 166 17.79 -1.41 11.98
CA ALA A 166 18.95 -0.60 12.38
C ALA A 166 18.53 0.56 13.31
N LEU A 167 17.49 1.30 12.96
CA LEU A 167 16.99 2.40 13.79
C LEU A 167 16.52 1.93 15.16
N ILE A 168 15.82 0.79 15.23
CA ILE A 168 15.36 0.21 16.49
C ILE A 168 16.56 -0.19 17.37
N ALA A 169 17.60 -0.79 16.79
CA ALA A 169 18.78 -1.21 17.51
C ALA A 169 19.56 -0.02 18.10
N ILE A 170 19.60 1.12 17.41
CA ILE A 170 20.35 2.32 17.80
C ILE A 170 19.56 3.18 18.79
N ALA A 171 18.28 3.44 18.53
CA ALA A 171 17.51 4.47 19.24
C ALA A 171 16.07 4.02 19.64
N GLY A 172 15.80 2.70 19.61
CA GLY A 172 14.52 2.13 19.97
C GLY A 172 13.42 2.35 18.92
N TRP A 173 12.25 1.74 19.14
CA TRP A 173 11.15 1.71 18.16
C TRP A 173 10.61 3.11 17.77
N ARG A 174 10.74 4.11 18.63
CA ARG A 174 10.27 5.47 18.36
C ARG A 174 11.03 6.13 17.21
N SER A 175 12.27 5.74 16.97
CA SER A 175 13.12 6.26 15.90
C SER A 175 12.59 6.00 14.49
N ILE A 176 11.80 4.93 14.29
CA ILE A 176 11.20 4.64 12.99
C ILE A 176 10.17 5.71 12.56
N PHE A 177 9.56 6.39 13.53
CA PHE A 177 8.67 7.52 13.26
C PHE A 177 9.44 8.83 13.19
N LEU A 178 10.49 9.00 14.00
CA LEU A 178 11.32 10.21 13.99
C LEU A 178 12.06 10.42 12.67
N VAL A 179 12.45 9.35 11.98
CA VAL A 179 13.11 9.44 10.66
C VAL A 179 12.21 10.10 9.61
N ASN A 180 10.90 10.03 9.78
CA ASN A 180 9.94 10.69 8.89
C ASN A 180 9.96 12.23 9.02
N LEU A 181 10.43 12.79 10.15
CA LEU A 181 10.43 14.23 10.37
C LEU A 181 11.39 14.96 9.42
N PRO A 182 12.71 14.62 9.36
CA PRO A 182 13.61 15.28 8.41
C PRO A 182 13.17 15.07 6.96
N ILE A 183 12.63 13.91 6.60
CA ILE A 183 12.12 13.63 5.25
C ILE A 183 10.92 14.53 4.97
N GLY A 184 9.96 14.60 5.89
CA GLY A 184 8.75 15.40 5.75
C GLY A 184 9.04 16.91 5.69
N LEU A 185 9.91 17.43 6.57
CA LEU A 185 10.31 18.84 6.55
C LEU A 185 11.03 19.21 5.26
N THR A 186 11.93 18.35 4.77
CA THR A 186 12.61 18.53 3.49
C THR A 186 11.59 18.52 2.33
N GLY A 187 10.66 17.56 2.32
CA GLY A 187 9.61 17.48 1.32
C GLY A 187 8.68 18.71 1.31
N LEU A 188 8.29 19.20 2.50
CA LEU A 188 7.53 20.44 2.67
C LEU A 188 8.28 21.65 2.09
N TRP A 189 9.55 21.80 2.46
CA TRP A 189 10.37 22.93 1.98
C TRP A 189 10.56 22.89 0.46
N LEU A 190 10.96 21.75 -0.11
CA LEU A 190 11.13 21.58 -1.54
C LEU A 190 9.82 21.84 -2.30
N THR A 191 8.71 21.28 -1.82
CA THR A 191 7.39 21.46 -2.46
C THR A 191 6.96 22.93 -2.43
N SER A 192 7.09 23.59 -1.28
CA SER A 192 6.68 24.99 -1.13
C SER A 192 7.47 25.90 -2.07
N ARG A 193 8.78 25.64 -2.24
CA ARG A 193 9.70 26.49 -2.98
C ARG A 193 9.68 26.24 -4.48
N TYR A 194 9.59 24.98 -4.93
CA TYR A 194 9.86 24.61 -6.33
C TYR A 194 8.64 24.05 -7.08
N ALA A 195 7.66 23.44 -6.43
CA ALA A 195 6.51 22.90 -7.12
C ALA A 195 5.58 24.02 -7.63
N VAL A 196 5.09 23.86 -8.86
CA VAL A 196 4.07 24.74 -9.45
C VAL A 196 2.71 24.10 -9.25
N ASP A 197 1.73 24.90 -8.83
CA ASP A 197 0.37 24.39 -8.58
C ASP A 197 -0.34 23.95 -9.86
N THR A 198 -1.27 23.03 -9.72
CA THR A 198 -2.13 22.58 -10.83
C THR A 198 -3.33 23.51 -11.01
N PRO A 199 -3.86 23.63 -12.23
CA PRO A 199 -5.12 24.35 -12.48
C PRO A 199 -6.26 23.72 -11.68
N ARG A 200 -7.08 24.56 -11.04
CA ARG A 200 -8.23 24.09 -10.26
C ARG A 200 -9.39 23.72 -11.16
N ARG A 201 -10.07 22.63 -10.84
CA ARG A 201 -11.30 22.16 -11.49
C ARG A 201 -12.41 22.14 -10.46
N LEU A 202 -13.24 23.18 -10.43
CA LEU A 202 -14.31 23.36 -9.44
C LEU A 202 -15.53 22.42 -9.62
N SER A 203 -15.57 21.63 -10.70
CA SER A 203 -16.75 20.87 -11.13
C SER A 203 -16.96 19.52 -10.41
N ARG A 204 -16.04 19.09 -9.52
CA ARG A 204 -16.15 17.78 -8.87
C ARG A 204 -16.40 17.94 -7.38
N ASP A 205 -17.54 17.46 -6.90
CA ASP A 205 -17.86 17.45 -5.47
C ASP A 205 -17.15 16.31 -4.75
N LEU A 206 -16.90 16.51 -3.44
CA LEU A 206 -16.31 15.50 -2.58
C LEU A 206 -17.43 14.67 -1.96
N ASP A 207 -17.43 13.37 -2.15
CA ASP A 207 -18.38 12.47 -1.51
C ASP A 207 -17.97 12.15 -0.06
N LEU A 208 -18.11 13.14 0.84
CA LEU A 208 -17.83 12.97 2.26
C LEU A 208 -18.66 11.87 2.93
N PRO A 209 -19.98 11.72 2.67
CA PRO A 209 -20.75 10.61 3.22
C PRO A 209 -20.23 9.25 2.76
N GLY A 210 -19.94 9.07 1.46
CA GLY A 210 -19.33 7.84 0.94
C GLY A 210 -18.00 7.55 1.60
N GLN A 211 -17.19 8.58 1.87
CA GLN A 211 -15.92 8.47 2.57
C GLN A 211 -16.07 7.95 4.00
N VAL A 212 -17.03 8.49 4.77
CA VAL A 212 -17.31 8.04 6.14
C VAL A 212 -17.79 6.59 6.15
N ILE A 213 -18.69 6.22 5.22
CA ILE A 213 -19.19 4.85 5.09
C ILE A 213 -18.04 3.89 4.74
N ALA A 214 -17.13 4.28 3.85
CA ALA A 214 -15.97 3.45 3.47
C ALA A 214 -15.03 3.19 4.68
N VAL A 215 -14.72 4.23 5.46
CA VAL A 215 -13.93 4.08 6.71
C VAL A 215 -14.64 3.18 7.70
N ALA A 216 -15.94 3.38 7.91
CA ALA A 216 -16.74 2.58 8.82
C ALA A 216 -16.83 1.10 8.36
N THR A 217 -16.97 0.86 7.05
CA THR A 217 -16.98 -0.50 6.46
C THR A 217 -15.67 -1.23 6.74
N LEU A 218 -14.55 -0.59 6.41
CA LEU A 218 -13.23 -1.21 6.60
C LEU A 218 -12.88 -1.34 8.10
N GLY A 219 -13.25 -0.35 8.91
CA GLY A 219 -13.02 -0.37 10.35
C GLY A 219 -13.81 -1.47 11.07
N SER A 220 -15.10 -1.65 10.75
CA SER A 220 -15.94 -2.71 11.31
C SER A 220 -15.48 -4.09 10.84
N LEU A 221 -15.13 -4.25 9.56
CA LEU A 221 -14.59 -5.50 9.03
C LEU A 221 -13.28 -5.89 9.72
N ALA A 222 -12.32 -4.99 9.76
CA ALA A 222 -11.03 -5.23 10.42
C ALA A 222 -11.21 -5.51 11.91
N GLY A 223 -12.03 -4.72 12.60
CA GLY A 223 -12.32 -4.89 14.02
C GLY A 223 -12.95 -6.24 14.34
N ALA A 224 -13.90 -6.69 13.53
CA ALA A 224 -14.53 -7.99 13.68
C ALA A 224 -13.53 -9.12 13.44
N ILE A 225 -12.71 -9.06 12.40
CA ILE A 225 -11.72 -10.10 12.08
C ILE A 225 -10.64 -10.16 13.17
N ILE A 226 -10.08 -9.01 13.58
CA ILE A 226 -9.06 -8.91 14.63
C ILE A 226 -9.62 -9.43 15.96
N GLY A 227 -10.82 -9.00 16.32
CA GLY A 227 -11.50 -9.42 17.55
C GLY A 227 -11.88 -10.90 17.55
N GLY A 228 -12.20 -11.48 16.39
CA GLY A 228 -12.54 -12.90 16.24
C GLY A 228 -11.44 -13.84 16.71
N GLY A 229 -10.17 -13.50 16.48
CA GLY A 229 -9.03 -14.26 16.97
C GLY A 229 -8.83 -14.20 18.48
N ALA A 230 -9.25 -13.11 19.13
CA ALA A 230 -9.09 -12.90 20.57
C ALA A 230 -10.32 -13.33 21.39
N LEU A 231 -11.54 -13.02 20.92
CA LEU A 231 -12.80 -13.21 21.62
C LEU A 231 -13.59 -14.46 21.16
N GLY A 232 -13.13 -15.07 20.05
CA GLY A 232 -13.85 -16.17 19.40
C GLY A 232 -14.86 -15.70 18.36
N TRP A 233 -15.00 -16.47 17.29
CA TRP A 233 -15.83 -16.14 16.12
C TRP A 233 -17.34 -16.15 16.39
N THR A 234 -17.80 -16.83 17.46
CA THR A 234 -19.20 -16.92 17.88
C THR A 234 -19.62 -15.78 18.83
N ASN A 235 -18.69 -14.91 19.22
CA ASN A 235 -18.97 -13.78 20.09
C ASN A 235 -19.94 -12.80 19.38
N HIS A 236 -20.98 -12.34 20.09
CA HIS A 236 -22.02 -11.46 19.53
C HIS A 236 -21.47 -10.12 19.02
N TRP A 237 -20.41 -9.56 19.62
CA TRP A 237 -19.76 -8.35 19.13
C TRP A 237 -19.06 -8.58 17.80
N ILE A 238 -18.47 -9.77 17.61
CA ILE A 238 -17.81 -10.13 16.35
C ILE A 238 -18.84 -10.35 15.25
N LEU A 239 -19.90 -11.08 15.52
CA LEU A 239 -21.01 -11.28 14.58
C LEU A 239 -21.68 -9.96 14.23
N GLY A 240 -21.94 -9.10 15.22
CA GLY A 240 -22.47 -7.76 15.02
C GLY A 240 -21.57 -6.90 14.14
N GLY A 241 -20.25 -6.94 14.35
CA GLY A 241 -19.25 -6.23 13.53
C GLY A 241 -19.20 -6.72 12.08
N LEU A 242 -19.29 -8.04 11.86
CA LEU A 242 -19.38 -8.64 10.52
C LEU A 242 -20.67 -8.22 9.80
N ILE A 243 -21.81 -8.30 10.47
CA ILE A 243 -23.10 -7.85 9.93
C ILE A 243 -23.04 -6.35 9.62
N ALA A 244 -22.53 -5.54 10.53
CA ALA A 244 -22.36 -4.09 10.32
C ALA A 244 -21.49 -3.81 9.10
N SER A 245 -20.38 -4.54 8.91
CA SER A 245 -19.50 -4.36 7.75
C SER A 245 -20.20 -4.68 6.42
N VAL A 246 -21.03 -5.73 6.40
CA VAL A 246 -21.82 -6.08 5.21
C VAL A 246 -22.90 -5.01 4.93
N VAL A 247 -23.62 -4.58 5.95
CA VAL A 247 -24.66 -3.53 5.82
C VAL A 247 -24.03 -2.23 5.32
N LEU A 248 -22.90 -1.81 5.90
CA LEU A 248 -22.18 -0.60 5.51
C LEU A 248 -21.62 -0.72 4.08
N LEU A 249 -21.16 -1.90 3.66
CA LEU A 249 -20.73 -2.14 2.27
C LEU A 249 -21.90 -2.01 1.30
N VAL A 250 -23.05 -2.56 1.62
CA VAL A 250 -24.27 -2.40 0.80
C VAL A 250 -24.66 -0.93 0.72
N LEU A 251 -24.65 -0.21 1.85
CA LEU A 251 -24.93 1.24 1.89
C LEU A 251 -23.92 2.02 1.05
N LEU A 252 -22.63 1.66 1.09
CA LEU A 252 -21.60 2.27 0.25
C LEU A 252 -21.91 2.06 -1.23
N ILE A 253 -22.20 0.84 -1.64
CA ILE A 253 -22.54 0.52 -3.05
C ILE A 253 -23.78 1.29 -3.50
N LEU A 254 -24.82 1.33 -2.68
CA LEU A 254 -26.03 2.11 -2.97
C LEU A 254 -25.73 3.60 -3.08
N ARG A 255 -24.96 4.14 -2.14
CA ARG A 255 -24.51 5.54 -2.16
C ARG A 255 -23.76 5.86 -3.46
N GLU A 256 -22.77 5.05 -3.83
CA GLU A 256 -21.98 5.22 -5.05
C GLU A 256 -22.82 5.07 -6.34
N HIS A 257 -23.90 4.28 -6.28
CA HIS A 257 -24.82 4.11 -7.41
C HIS A 257 -25.67 5.37 -7.67
N TYR A 258 -26.10 6.06 -6.61
CA TYR A 258 -26.98 7.21 -6.69
C TYR A 258 -26.24 8.56 -6.59
N ALA A 259 -24.93 8.56 -6.29
CA ALA A 259 -24.14 9.78 -6.21
C ALA A 259 -24.01 10.45 -7.59
N ARG A 260 -24.09 11.79 -7.64
CA ARG A 260 -23.85 12.57 -8.87
C ARG A 260 -22.39 12.48 -9.31
N ASP A 261 -21.47 12.59 -8.34
CA ASP A 261 -20.01 12.48 -8.54
C ASP A 261 -19.45 11.37 -7.64
N PRO A 262 -19.62 10.09 -8.03
CA PRO A 262 -19.19 8.98 -7.19
C PRO A 262 -17.65 8.95 -7.07
N MET A 263 -17.13 8.65 -5.86
CA MET A 263 -15.70 8.42 -5.68
C MET A 263 -15.26 7.08 -6.29
N LEU A 264 -16.19 6.10 -6.36
CA LEU A 264 -15.99 4.77 -6.93
C LEU A 264 -16.97 4.55 -8.09
N PRO A 265 -16.66 5.00 -9.32
CA PRO A 265 -17.57 4.82 -10.47
C PRO A 265 -17.79 3.35 -10.78
N LEU A 266 -18.95 2.80 -10.37
CA LEU A 266 -19.30 1.38 -10.54
C LEU A 266 -19.33 0.96 -12.01
N SER A 267 -19.51 1.91 -12.95
CA SER A 267 -19.46 1.66 -14.40
C SER A 267 -18.12 1.07 -14.87
N LEU A 268 -17.00 1.37 -14.19
CA LEU A 268 -15.69 0.82 -14.52
C LEU A 268 -15.63 -0.70 -14.31
N PHE A 269 -16.37 -1.21 -13.33
CA PHE A 269 -16.43 -2.65 -13.05
C PHE A 269 -17.23 -3.46 -14.09
N ARG A 270 -17.96 -2.81 -15.01
CA ARG A 270 -18.54 -3.47 -16.18
C ARG A 270 -17.47 -3.95 -17.17
N HIS A 271 -16.31 -3.29 -17.18
CA HIS A 271 -15.17 -3.74 -17.96
C HIS A 271 -14.49 -4.92 -17.25
N ARG A 272 -14.67 -6.10 -17.83
CA ARG A 272 -14.22 -7.36 -17.22
C ARG A 272 -12.72 -7.41 -16.91
N LEU A 273 -11.86 -6.78 -17.74
CA LEU A 273 -10.42 -6.71 -17.48
C LEU A 273 -10.13 -5.82 -16.26
N PHE A 274 -10.83 -4.69 -16.13
CA PHE A 274 -10.73 -3.82 -14.97
C PHE A 274 -11.10 -4.54 -13.67
N SER A 275 -12.23 -5.23 -13.65
CA SER A 275 -12.71 -5.97 -12.48
C SER A 275 -11.75 -7.08 -12.06
N VAL A 276 -11.25 -7.86 -13.03
CA VAL A 276 -10.32 -8.96 -12.75
C VAL A 276 -8.98 -8.44 -12.24
N THR A 277 -8.41 -7.41 -12.87
CA THR A 277 -7.14 -6.84 -12.42
C THR A 277 -7.25 -6.20 -11.03
N THR A 278 -8.38 -5.55 -10.75
CA THR A 278 -8.68 -4.99 -9.43
C THR A 278 -8.80 -6.08 -8.37
N LEU A 279 -9.51 -7.18 -8.68
CA LEU A 279 -9.64 -8.33 -7.79
C LEU A 279 -8.29 -9.01 -7.54
N ILE A 280 -7.49 -9.23 -8.58
CA ILE A 280 -6.12 -9.75 -8.43
C ILE A 280 -5.31 -8.84 -7.50
N GLY A 281 -5.36 -7.52 -7.70
CA GLY A 281 -4.71 -6.56 -6.83
C GLY A 281 -5.11 -6.69 -5.36
N PHE A 282 -6.38 -6.92 -5.06
CA PHE A 282 -6.86 -7.19 -3.72
C PHE A 282 -6.30 -8.51 -3.18
N LEU A 283 -6.48 -9.63 -3.89
CA LEU A 283 -6.09 -10.98 -3.45
C LEU A 283 -4.60 -11.10 -3.12
N VAL A 284 -3.74 -10.59 -4.02
CA VAL A 284 -2.29 -10.69 -3.82
C VAL A 284 -1.80 -9.81 -2.67
N ASN A 285 -2.49 -8.70 -2.38
CA ASN A 285 -2.14 -7.86 -1.23
C ASN A 285 -2.66 -8.44 0.10
N VAL A 286 -3.81 -9.15 0.12
CA VAL A 286 -4.22 -9.97 1.28
C VAL A 286 -3.10 -10.94 1.65
N ALA A 287 -2.61 -11.70 0.68
CA ALA A 287 -1.57 -12.70 0.89
C ALA A 287 -0.25 -12.06 1.34
N PHE A 288 0.26 -11.09 0.58
CA PHE A 288 1.61 -10.56 0.77
C PHE A 288 1.78 -9.78 2.07
N TYR A 289 0.92 -8.79 2.34
CA TYR A 289 1.05 -7.96 3.54
C TYR A 289 0.64 -8.71 4.81
N GLY A 290 -0.30 -9.64 4.72
CA GLY A 290 -0.60 -10.54 5.81
C GLY A 290 0.58 -11.42 6.20
N LEU A 291 1.31 -11.97 5.21
CA LEU A 291 2.54 -12.75 5.45
C LEU A 291 3.68 -11.89 6.00
N ILE A 292 3.88 -10.65 5.53
CA ILE A 292 4.87 -9.73 6.11
C ILE A 292 4.61 -9.53 7.61
N PHE A 293 3.35 -9.32 7.99
CA PHE A 293 2.98 -9.19 9.41
C PHE A 293 3.33 -10.44 10.21
N ILE A 294 2.97 -11.63 9.74
CA ILE A 294 3.26 -12.89 10.43
C ILE A 294 4.75 -13.17 10.50
N PHE A 295 5.48 -13.01 9.40
CA PHE A 295 6.92 -13.27 9.39
C PHE A 295 7.69 -12.33 10.32
N SER A 296 7.24 -11.09 10.48
CA SER A 296 7.82 -10.18 11.46
C SER A 296 7.68 -10.74 12.89
N LEU A 297 6.51 -11.24 13.25
CA LEU A 297 6.28 -11.87 14.55
C LEU A 297 6.99 -13.22 14.69
N TYR A 298 7.03 -14.02 13.63
CA TYR A 298 7.75 -15.30 13.59
C TYR A 298 9.24 -15.11 13.85
N PHE A 299 9.89 -14.20 13.15
CA PHE A 299 11.32 -13.93 13.34
C PHE A 299 11.64 -13.43 14.75
N GLN A 300 10.83 -12.52 15.28
CA GLN A 300 11.09 -11.89 16.57
C GLN A 300 10.62 -12.73 17.76
N ARG A 301 9.37 -13.22 17.76
CA ARG A 301 8.77 -13.91 18.90
C ARG A 301 9.02 -15.40 18.93
N VAL A 302 9.05 -16.06 17.77
CA VAL A 302 9.25 -17.51 17.70
C VAL A 302 10.72 -17.87 17.63
N ASN A 303 11.49 -17.20 16.75
CA ASN A 303 12.92 -17.45 16.57
C ASN A 303 13.82 -16.55 17.43
N GLY A 304 13.27 -15.58 18.16
CA GLY A 304 14.05 -14.73 19.06
C GLY A 304 15.01 -13.75 18.37
N LEU A 305 14.83 -13.48 17.07
CA LEU A 305 15.73 -12.57 16.34
C LEU A 305 15.56 -11.13 16.83
N SER A 306 16.68 -10.41 16.91
CA SER A 306 16.67 -8.97 17.12
C SER A 306 15.99 -8.23 15.95
N ALA A 307 15.60 -6.97 16.16
CA ALA A 307 14.97 -6.15 15.12
C ALA A 307 15.86 -6.02 13.87
N ILE A 308 17.18 -5.84 14.04
CA ILE A 308 18.11 -5.76 12.91
C ILE A 308 18.23 -7.09 12.19
N ALA A 309 18.33 -8.21 12.91
CA ALA A 309 18.38 -9.54 12.31
C ALA A 309 17.07 -9.88 11.57
N THR A 310 15.93 -9.42 12.09
CA THR A 310 14.64 -9.51 11.40
C THR A 310 14.63 -8.70 10.11
N GLY A 311 15.14 -7.46 10.13
CA GLY A 311 15.30 -6.64 8.93
C GLY A 311 16.17 -7.32 7.87
N MET A 312 17.29 -7.93 8.30
CA MET A 312 18.17 -8.72 7.42
C MET A 312 17.48 -9.98 6.88
N ALA A 313 16.62 -10.63 7.70
CA ALA A 313 15.86 -11.80 7.27
C ALA A 313 14.81 -11.47 6.19
N PHE A 314 14.25 -10.27 6.18
CA PHE A 314 13.38 -9.80 5.11
C PHE A 314 14.13 -9.36 3.84
N PHE A 315 15.39 -9.00 3.96
CA PHE A 315 16.13 -8.34 2.88
C PHE A 315 16.18 -9.15 1.57
N PRO A 316 16.44 -10.47 1.54
CA PRO A 316 16.42 -11.24 0.29
C PRO A 316 15.06 -11.23 -0.41
N MET A 317 13.97 -11.34 0.35
CA MET A 317 12.60 -11.26 -0.18
C MET A 317 12.33 -9.89 -0.81
N MET A 318 12.66 -8.82 -0.09
CA MET A 318 12.44 -7.45 -0.57
C MET A 318 13.35 -7.07 -1.74
N LEU A 319 14.58 -7.57 -1.75
CA LEU A 319 15.49 -7.40 -2.88
C LEU A 319 14.98 -8.13 -4.13
N ALA A 320 14.39 -9.32 -3.96
CA ALA A 320 13.75 -10.04 -5.04
C ALA A 320 12.54 -9.28 -5.61
N VAL A 321 11.71 -8.67 -4.74
CA VAL A 321 10.63 -7.77 -5.17
C VAL A 321 11.18 -6.64 -6.03
N LEU A 322 12.22 -5.94 -5.56
CA LEU A 322 12.82 -4.81 -6.29
C LEU A 322 13.39 -5.26 -7.63
N ALA A 323 14.20 -6.31 -7.63
CA ALA A 323 14.86 -6.82 -8.83
C ALA A 323 13.84 -7.22 -9.90
N THR A 324 12.85 -8.05 -9.54
CA THR A 324 11.84 -8.51 -10.50
C THR A 324 10.90 -7.40 -10.94
N ASN A 325 10.61 -6.42 -10.08
CA ASN A 325 9.81 -5.23 -10.43
C ASN A 325 10.50 -4.40 -11.54
N LEU A 326 11.83 -4.25 -11.49
CA LEU A 326 12.59 -3.54 -12.52
C LEU A 326 12.56 -4.26 -13.88
N PHE A 327 12.55 -5.59 -13.88
CA PHE A 327 12.49 -6.40 -15.10
C PHE A 327 11.09 -6.73 -15.57
N ALA A 328 10.06 -6.47 -14.75
CA ALA A 328 8.68 -6.87 -15.03
C ALA A 328 8.11 -6.28 -16.32
N ALA A 329 8.44 -5.04 -16.65
CA ALA A 329 8.01 -4.40 -17.90
C ALA A 329 8.62 -5.13 -19.11
N TRP A 330 9.91 -5.40 -19.09
CA TRP A 330 10.62 -6.14 -20.15
C TRP A 330 10.08 -7.57 -20.33
N VAL A 331 9.76 -8.26 -19.23
CA VAL A 331 9.12 -9.58 -19.30
C VAL A 331 7.74 -9.47 -19.94
N ALA A 332 6.93 -8.49 -19.50
CA ALA A 332 5.59 -8.29 -20.04
C ALA A 332 5.57 -7.90 -21.53
N GLU A 333 6.59 -7.19 -22.02
CA GLU A 333 6.76 -6.90 -23.45
C GLU A 333 7.04 -8.17 -24.27
N ARG A 334 7.79 -9.14 -23.71
CA ARG A 334 8.14 -10.38 -24.41
C ARG A 334 7.09 -11.46 -24.40
N ILE A 335 6.45 -11.70 -23.25
CA ILE A 335 5.50 -12.80 -23.08
C ILE A 335 4.03 -12.34 -22.98
N GLY A 336 3.81 -11.02 -22.90
CA GLY A 336 2.50 -10.42 -22.70
C GLY A 336 2.21 -10.11 -21.23
N VAL A 337 1.31 -9.15 -21.01
CA VAL A 337 0.97 -8.62 -19.68
C VAL A 337 0.26 -9.67 -18.81
N LEU A 338 -0.74 -10.37 -19.34
CA LEU A 338 -1.50 -11.38 -18.59
C LEU A 338 -0.65 -12.62 -18.25
N PRO A 339 0.16 -13.18 -19.15
CA PRO A 339 1.13 -14.24 -18.81
C PRO A 339 2.12 -13.83 -17.72
N ALA A 340 2.63 -12.59 -17.73
CA ALA A 340 3.53 -12.11 -16.69
C ALA A 340 2.85 -12.09 -15.31
N ILE A 341 1.59 -11.64 -15.22
CA ILE A 341 0.79 -11.69 -13.99
C ILE A 341 0.56 -13.15 -13.56
N CYS A 342 0.21 -14.03 -14.49
CA CYS A 342 -0.03 -15.45 -14.22
C CYS A 342 1.23 -16.11 -13.63
N ILE A 343 2.37 -15.97 -14.29
CA ILE A 343 3.65 -16.57 -13.86
C ILE A 343 4.09 -15.98 -12.51
N GLY A 344 4.06 -14.66 -12.34
CA GLY A 344 4.42 -14.01 -11.08
C GLY A 344 3.57 -14.49 -9.91
N SER A 345 2.26 -14.59 -10.12
CA SER A 345 1.34 -15.11 -9.10
C SER A 345 1.60 -16.59 -8.79
N ALA A 346 1.86 -17.42 -9.82
CA ALA A 346 2.16 -18.84 -9.63
C ALA A 346 3.46 -19.03 -8.83
N ILE A 347 4.52 -18.29 -9.16
CA ILE A 347 5.81 -18.34 -8.44
C ILE A 347 5.61 -17.97 -6.97
N ALA A 348 4.85 -16.88 -6.67
CA ALA A 348 4.56 -16.48 -5.30
C ALA A 348 3.75 -17.55 -4.55
N GLY A 349 2.74 -18.15 -5.19
CA GLY A 349 1.94 -19.23 -4.62
C GLY A 349 2.75 -20.48 -4.31
N ILE A 350 3.62 -20.90 -5.23
CA ILE A 350 4.56 -22.03 -5.01
C ILE A 350 5.53 -21.69 -3.87
N GLY A 351 6.04 -20.45 -3.80
CA GLY A 351 6.87 -19.99 -2.69
C GLY A 351 6.18 -20.15 -1.33
N CYS A 352 4.88 -19.82 -1.26
CA CYS A 352 4.08 -20.02 -0.04
C CYS A 352 3.93 -21.51 0.33
N LEU A 353 3.67 -22.40 -0.65
CA LEU A 353 3.58 -23.83 -0.40
C LEU A 353 4.92 -24.42 0.07
N ALA A 354 6.01 -23.97 -0.53
CA ALA A 354 7.35 -24.41 -0.16
C ALA A 354 7.78 -23.96 1.25
N LEU A 355 7.11 -22.94 1.83
CA LEU A 355 7.31 -22.47 3.21
C LEU A 355 6.53 -23.30 4.26
N LEU A 356 5.63 -24.21 3.87
CA LEU A 356 4.81 -25.00 4.81
C LEU A 356 5.62 -25.88 5.79
N PRO A 357 6.80 -26.44 5.41
CA PRO A 357 7.62 -27.23 6.34
C PRO A 357 8.32 -26.40 7.42
N VAL A 358 8.25 -25.06 7.35
CA VAL A 358 8.94 -24.17 8.30
C VAL A 358 8.36 -24.33 9.71
N GLU A 359 9.26 -24.62 10.68
CA GLU A 359 9.00 -24.80 12.12
C GLU A 359 9.92 -23.90 12.95
N ARG A 360 9.82 -24.03 14.30
CA ARG A 360 10.74 -23.32 15.22
C ARG A 360 12.19 -23.75 14.94
N GLY A 361 13.08 -22.77 14.78
CA GLY A 361 14.50 -23.05 14.53
C GLY A 361 14.79 -23.57 13.12
N ALA A 362 13.87 -23.41 12.16
CA ALA A 362 14.10 -23.78 10.77
C ALA A 362 15.36 -23.11 10.21
N ASN A 363 16.09 -23.86 9.37
CA ASN A 363 17.27 -23.33 8.71
C ASN A 363 16.90 -22.16 7.80
N TYR A 364 17.37 -20.98 8.15
CA TYR A 364 17.07 -19.75 7.42
C TYR A 364 17.48 -19.81 5.94
N PHE A 365 18.59 -20.48 5.60
CA PHE A 365 19.04 -20.58 4.20
C PHE A 365 18.04 -21.32 3.32
N LEU A 366 17.38 -22.36 3.84
CA LEU A 366 16.30 -23.06 3.13
C LEU A 366 15.08 -22.15 2.97
N MET A 367 14.72 -21.43 4.02
CA MET A 367 13.62 -20.47 4.00
C MET A 367 13.88 -19.27 3.07
N CYS A 368 15.15 -18.87 2.92
CA CYS A 368 15.56 -17.74 2.08
C CYS A 368 15.16 -17.92 0.61
N ALA A 369 15.39 -19.11 0.04
CA ALA A 369 15.01 -19.40 -1.37
C ALA A 369 13.50 -19.28 -1.60
N GLN A 370 12.71 -19.73 -0.64
CA GLN A 370 11.25 -19.66 -0.68
C GLN A 370 10.74 -18.22 -0.52
N LEU A 371 11.37 -17.43 0.35
CA LEU A 371 11.10 -16.00 0.50
C LEU A 371 11.46 -15.23 -0.78
N ILE A 372 12.56 -15.57 -1.44
CA ILE A 372 12.95 -15.01 -2.74
C ILE A 372 11.88 -15.34 -3.80
N ALA A 373 11.37 -16.57 -3.83
CA ALA A 373 10.29 -16.94 -4.76
C ALA A 373 9.01 -16.14 -4.51
N LEU A 374 8.60 -16.00 -3.24
CA LEU A 374 7.45 -15.19 -2.85
C LEU A 374 7.62 -13.72 -3.28
N GLY A 375 8.75 -13.11 -2.92
CA GLY A 375 9.05 -11.72 -3.26
C GLY A 375 9.22 -11.50 -4.77
N GLY A 376 9.95 -12.40 -5.44
CA GLY A 376 10.18 -12.34 -6.88
C GLY A 376 8.89 -12.47 -7.68
N GLY A 377 7.99 -13.37 -7.28
CA GLY A 377 6.67 -13.49 -7.88
C GLY A 377 5.84 -12.21 -7.71
N MET A 378 5.85 -11.63 -6.50
CA MET A 378 5.13 -10.38 -6.21
C MET A 378 5.66 -9.20 -7.02
N GLY A 379 6.99 -9.04 -7.12
CA GLY A 379 7.61 -7.97 -7.92
C GLY A 379 7.34 -8.11 -9.42
N LEU A 380 7.30 -9.33 -9.94
CA LEU A 380 7.02 -9.60 -11.34
C LEU A 380 5.57 -9.27 -11.73
N LEU A 381 4.59 -9.51 -10.84
CA LEU A 381 3.17 -9.34 -11.17
C LEU A 381 2.67 -7.90 -11.05
N VAL A 382 3.24 -7.06 -10.15
CA VAL A 382 2.66 -5.74 -9.80
C VAL A 382 2.70 -4.72 -10.95
N PRO A 383 3.81 -4.48 -11.66
CA PRO A 383 3.84 -3.54 -12.78
C PRO A 383 2.93 -3.95 -13.95
N PRO A 384 2.95 -5.23 -14.42
CA PRO A 384 2.03 -5.67 -15.46
C PRO A 384 0.56 -5.54 -15.05
N LEU A 385 0.22 -5.84 -13.78
CA LEU A 385 -1.13 -5.68 -13.25
C LEU A 385 -1.62 -4.23 -13.35
N THR A 386 -0.76 -3.29 -12.96
CA THR A 386 -1.06 -1.86 -13.05
C THR A 386 -1.23 -1.42 -14.51
N SER A 387 -0.35 -1.89 -15.40
CA SER A 387 -0.42 -1.61 -16.84
C SER A 387 -1.71 -2.16 -17.46
N ALA A 388 -2.10 -3.41 -17.15
CA ALA A 388 -3.33 -4.03 -17.63
C ALA A 388 -4.57 -3.25 -17.19
N LEU A 389 -4.61 -2.81 -15.92
CA LEU A 389 -5.72 -2.03 -15.40
C LEU A 389 -5.82 -0.67 -16.10
N LEU A 390 -4.72 0.06 -16.21
CA LEU A 390 -4.71 1.37 -16.87
C LEU A 390 -5.03 1.28 -18.37
N GLY A 391 -4.59 0.20 -19.03
CA GLY A 391 -4.92 -0.08 -20.43
C GLY A 391 -6.39 -0.47 -20.66
N SER A 392 -7.14 -0.83 -19.60
CA SER A 392 -8.55 -1.20 -19.68
C SER A 392 -9.52 -0.02 -19.63
N VAL A 393 -9.02 1.20 -19.42
CA VAL A 393 -9.81 2.42 -19.28
C VAL A 393 -9.32 3.52 -20.21
N GLU A 394 -10.16 4.50 -20.49
CA GLU A 394 -9.79 5.69 -21.23
C GLU A 394 -8.71 6.51 -20.47
N LYS A 395 -7.80 7.17 -21.21
CA LYS A 395 -6.74 8.00 -20.62
C LYS A 395 -7.27 9.08 -19.68
N SER A 396 -8.45 9.62 -19.93
CA SER A 396 -9.16 10.60 -19.09
C SER A 396 -9.52 10.07 -17.70
N ARG A 397 -9.70 8.74 -17.54
CA ARG A 397 -10.11 8.05 -16.32
C ARG A 397 -8.96 7.31 -15.62
N SER A 398 -7.74 7.37 -16.16
CA SER A 398 -6.59 6.63 -15.62
C SER A 398 -6.25 7.00 -14.16
N GLY A 399 -6.45 8.26 -13.76
CA GLY A 399 -6.24 8.69 -12.38
C GLY A 399 -7.20 8.03 -11.40
N ILE A 400 -8.50 7.97 -11.75
CA ILE A 400 -9.52 7.29 -10.94
C ILE A 400 -9.24 5.78 -10.87
N ALA A 401 -8.92 5.17 -12.02
CA ALA A 401 -8.59 3.75 -12.11
C ALA A 401 -7.38 3.37 -11.23
N SER A 402 -6.32 4.17 -11.26
CA SER A 402 -5.15 4.00 -10.39
C SER A 402 -5.52 4.16 -8.90
N GLY A 403 -6.37 5.14 -8.58
CA GLY A 403 -6.87 5.33 -7.22
C GLY A 403 -7.63 4.10 -6.72
N ILE A 404 -8.53 3.55 -7.53
CA ILE A 404 -9.30 2.33 -7.21
C ILE A 404 -8.37 1.14 -6.99
N LEU A 405 -7.39 0.92 -7.88
CA LEU A 405 -6.43 -0.17 -7.70
C LEU A 405 -5.67 -0.04 -6.39
N ASN A 406 -5.17 1.16 -6.08
CA ASN A 406 -4.45 1.40 -4.83
C ASN A 406 -5.36 1.23 -3.60
N SER A 407 -6.59 1.73 -3.63
CA SER A 407 -7.58 1.52 -2.56
C SER A 407 -7.84 0.03 -2.33
N MET A 408 -8.07 -0.74 -3.40
CA MET A 408 -8.30 -2.19 -3.32
C MET A 408 -7.07 -2.96 -2.84
N ARG A 409 -5.87 -2.56 -3.23
CA ARG A 409 -4.62 -3.13 -2.71
C ARG A 409 -4.47 -2.87 -1.21
N GLN A 410 -4.76 -1.66 -0.75
CA GLN A 410 -4.70 -1.33 0.67
C GLN A 410 -5.81 -2.03 1.47
N THR A 411 -7.02 -2.14 0.91
CA THR A 411 -8.10 -2.95 1.50
C THR A 411 -7.67 -4.41 1.65
N GLY A 412 -6.98 -4.97 0.63
CA GLY A 412 -6.37 -6.30 0.72
C GLY A 412 -5.36 -6.40 1.87
N SER A 413 -4.49 -5.39 2.03
CA SER A 413 -3.53 -5.34 3.14
C SER A 413 -4.24 -5.34 4.51
N VAL A 414 -5.31 -4.54 4.68
CA VAL A 414 -6.12 -4.52 5.92
C VAL A 414 -6.68 -5.91 6.24
N VAL A 415 -7.33 -6.53 5.24
CA VAL A 415 -7.92 -7.86 5.41
C VAL A 415 -6.85 -8.91 5.70
N GLY A 416 -5.72 -8.86 4.99
CA GLY A 416 -4.60 -9.80 5.19
C GLY A 416 -4.00 -9.72 6.58
N VAL A 417 -3.68 -8.53 7.06
CA VAL A 417 -3.14 -8.32 8.41
C VAL A 417 -4.16 -8.72 9.48
N ALA A 418 -5.45 -8.37 9.30
CA ALA A 418 -6.49 -8.74 10.24
C ALA A 418 -6.70 -10.26 10.30
N LEU A 419 -6.89 -10.90 9.13
CA LEU A 419 -7.16 -12.33 9.04
C LEU A 419 -5.97 -13.18 9.55
N PHE A 420 -4.78 -12.92 9.01
CA PHE A 420 -3.62 -13.74 9.35
C PHE A 420 -3.15 -13.51 10.79
N GLY A 421 -3.23 -12.26 11.28
CA GLY A 421 -2.93 -12.00 12.68
C GLY A 421 -3.94 -12.65 13.63
N SER A 422 -5.23 -12.78 13.25
CA SER A 422 -6.21 -13.51 14.06
C SER A 422 -5.90 -15.01 14.15
N LEU A 423 -5.34 -15.61 13.08
CA LEU A 423 -4.93 -17.02 13.06
C LEU A 423 -3.72 -17.30 13.97
N VAL A 424 -2.85 -16.31 14.18
CA VAL A 424 -1.66 -16.43 15.04
C VAL A 424 -1.81 -15.72 16.39
N ALA A 425 -3.04 -15.33 16.76
CA ALA A 425 -3.30 -14.55 17.98
C ALA A 425 -2.85 -15.25 19.26
N GLN A 426 -2.86 -16.57 19.29
CA GLN A 426 -2.46 -17.36 20.45
C GLN A 426 -1.05 -17.95 20.26
N PRO A 427 -0.13 -17.79 21.24
CA PRO A 427 1.25 -18.28 21.14
C PRO A 427 1.37 -19.80 20.91
N VAL A 428 0.47 -20.59 21.50
CA VAL A 428 0.47 -22.07 21.39
C VAL A 428 0.17 -22.52 19.95
N THR A 429 -0.72 -21.82 19.26
CA THR A 429 -1.16 -22.19 17.91
C THR A 429 -0.45 -21.39 16.81
N PHE A 430 0.57 -20.60 17.15
CA PHE A 430 1.24 -19.67 16.22
C PHE A 430 1.70 -20.39 14.94
N ILE A 431 2.45 -21.50 15.06
CA ILE A 431 2.96 -22.24 13.90
C ILE A 431 1.84 -22.82 13.05
N SER A 432 0.80 -23.36 13.69
CA SER A 432 -0.39 -23.86 12.99
C SER A 432 -1.12 -22.73 12.23
N GLY A 433 -1.32 -21.58 12.88
CA GLY A 433 -1.92 -20.39 12.25
C GLY A 433 -1.06 -19.85 11.10
N MET A 434 0.28 -19.88 11.25
CA MET A 434 1.19 -19.51 10.17
C MET A 434 1.07 -20.47 8.97
N LYS A 435 1.02 -21.79 9.20
CA LYS A 435 0.81 -22.77 8.13
C LYS A 435 -0.54 -22.57 7.43
N GLN A 436 -1.62 -22.30 8.18
CA GLN A 436 -2.93 -21.95 7.61
C GLN A 436 -2.85 -20.69 6.76
N SER A 437 -2.17 -19.64 7.23
CA SER A 437 -1.97 -18.39 6.48
C SER A 437 -1.18 -18.61 5.20
N LEU A 438 -0.18 -19.49 5.21
CA LEU A 438 0.58 -19.88 4.01
C LEU A 438 -0.29 -20.64 3.00
N CYS A 439 -1.14 -21.56 3.45
CA CYS A 439 -2.11 -22.26 2.59
C CYS A 439 -3.11 -21.27 1.96
N ILE A 440 -3.67 -20.36 2.75
CA ILE A 440 -4.58 -19.32 2.26
C ILE A 440 -3.86 -18.43 1.25
N SER A 441 -2.65 -17.98 1.55
CA SER A 441 -1.85 -17.15 0.64
C SER A 441 -1.56 -17.86 -0.68
N ALA A 442 -1.17 -19.14 -0.63
CA ALA A 442 -0.96 -19.94 -1.81
C ALA A 442 -2.23 -20.04 -2.65
N ALA A 443 -3.38 -20.32 -2.01
CA ALA A 443 -4.66 -20.39 -2.71
C ALA A 443 -5.03 -19.04 -3.36
N LEU A 444 -4.81 -17.90 -2.68
CA LEU A 444 -5.08 -16.56 -3.21
C LEU A 444 -4.16 -16.24 -4.41
N PHE A 445 -2.87 -16.55 -4.33
CA PHE A 445 -1.94 -16.35 -5.43
C PHE A 445 -2.25 -17.28 -6.63
N LEU A 446 -2.57 -18.54 -6.40
CA LEU A 446 -2.94 -19.48 -7.46
C LEU A 446 -4.28 -19.11 -8.11
N LEU A 447 -5.25 -18.61 -7.32
CA LEU A 447 -6.49 -18.05 -7.85
C LEU A 447 -6.22 -16.81 -8.72
N ALA A 448 -5.34 -15.91 -8.29
CA ALA A 448 -4.89 -14.76 -9.08
C ALA A 448 -4.24 -15.20 -10.39
N SER A 449 -3.40 -16.24 -10.36
CA SER A 449 -2.79 -16.86 -11.54
C SER A 449 -3.84 -17.44 -12.49
N ALA A 450 -4.81 -18.18 -11.98
CA ALA A 450 -5.90 -18.76 -12.78
C ALA A 450 -6.78 -17.69 -13.42
N LEU A 451 -7.12 -16.61 -12.66
CA LEU A 451 -7.88 -15.46 -13.17
C LEU A 451 -7.15 -14.74 -14.31
N ALA A 452 -5.84 -14.61 -14.24
CA ALA A 452 -5.03 -14.03 -15.31
C ALA A 452 -4.92 -14.97 -16.51
N GLY A 453 -4.74 -16.29 -16.28
CA GLY A 453 -4.57 -17.32 -17.30
C GLY A 453 -5.84 -17.63 -18.09
N SER A 454 -7.01 -17.63 -17.45
CA SER A 454 -8.31 -17.94 -18.09
C SER A 454 -8.69 -16.99 -19.24
N ARG A 455 -7.91 -15.93 -19.46
CA ARG A 455 -8.11 -14.95 -20.54
C ARG A 455 -7.19 -15.15 -21.74
N ARG A 456 -6.12 -15.92 -21.60
CA ARG A 456 -5.23 -16.22 -22.71
C ARG A 456 -5.96 -17.03 -23.80
N SER A 457 -6.80 -17.97 -23.40
CA SER A 457 -7.56 -18.82 -24.34
C SER A 457 -8.57 -18.04 -25.18
N ARG A 458 -9.19 -16.98 -24.64
CA ARG A 458 -10.25 -16.21 -25.32
C ARG A 458 -9.75 -15.07 -26.21
N LEU A 459 -8.47 -14.70 -26.16
CA LEU A 459 -7.85 -13.70 -27.04
C LEU A 459 -7.20 -14.35 -28.28
N HIS A 460 -6.97 -15.68 -28.27
CA HIS A 460 -6.54 -16.44 -29.43
C HIS A 460 -7.69 -16.97 -30.29
N ASP A 461 -8.94 -16.91 -29.79
CA ASP A 461 -10.14 -17.37 -30.50
C ASP A 461 -10.91 -16.20 -31.17
N LYS A 462 -10.30 -15.03 -31.31
CA LYS A 462 -10.76 -13.90 -32.12
C LYS A 462 -9.66 -13.38 -33.02
#